data_12afaa5c558a5a0803ece9565011acd9
#
_entry.id   12afaa5c558a5a0803ece9565011acd9
#
_cell.length_a   1.000
_cell.length_b   1.000
_cell.length_c   1.000
_cell.angle_alpha   90.00
_cell.angle_beta   90.00
_cell.angle_gamma   90.00
#
_symmetry.space_group_name_H-M   'P 1'
#
loop_
_entity.id
_entity.type
_entity.pdbx_description
1 polymer ?
#
loop_
_entity_poly.entity_id
_entity_poly.type
_entity_poly.pdbx_seq_one_letter_code
_entity_poly.pdbx_strand_id
1 'polypeptide(L)'
;MVKARMNDKLKELIQPYWLEEQQGVYIPLIDKVLLKDNVPAMPYDDFMEYAKTNGVQIATKDELLQMYLQKDEINKILREHNGDMLDTWFGSSSEYGLYYEWFVNFGYGYCYYTSNHYSYVSRAVVDLKSKTICQ
;
A
#
# COMPACT_ATOMS: atom_id res chain seq x y z
N MET A 1 -11.01 16.19 -27.27
CA MET A 1 -9.70 16.85 -27.27
C MET A 1 -9.40 17.48 -25.91
N VAL A 2 -10.20 18.44 -25.46
CA VAL A 2 -10.01 19.07 -24.15
C VAL A 2 -10.12 18.04 -23.01
N LYS A 3 -11.07 17.11 -23.12
CA LYS A 3 -11.29 16.06 -22.16
C LYS A 3 -10.06 15.14 -22.00
N ALA A 4 -9.43 14.80 -23.12
CA ALA A 4 -8.23 13.94 -23.11
C ALA A 4 -7.06 14.65 -22.41
N ARG A 5 -6.87 15.93 -22.66
CA ARG A 5 -5.80 16.72 -22.02
C ARG A 5 -5.99 16.82 -20.51
N MET A 6 -7.23 17.01 -20.05
CA MET A 6 -7.52 17.07 -18.62
C MET A 6 -7.26 15.75 -17.95
N ASN A 7 -7.65 14.64 -18.60
CA ASN A 7 -7.40 13.30 -18.08
C ASN A 7 -5.90 13.01 -18.00
N ASP A 8 -5.13 13.43 -18.99
CA ASP A 8 -3.69 13.24 -19.00
C ASP A 8 -3.01 14.03 -17.88
N LYS A 9 -3.42 15.26 -17.65
CA LYS A 9 -2.91 16.08 -16.56
C LYS A 9 -3.25 15.48 -15.19
N LEU A 10 -4.46 14.97 -15.02
CA LEU A 10 -4.86 14.31 -13.78
C LEU A 10 -4.02 13.07 -13.54
N LYS A 11 -3.76 12.28 -14.58
CA LYS A 11 -2.89 11.10 -14.46
C LYS A 11 -1.47 11.48 -14.04
N GLU A 12 -0.93 12.56 -14.57
CA GLU A 12 0.38 13.05 -14.15
C GLU A 12 0.42 13.44 -12.68
N LEU A 13 -0.64 14.09 -12.20
CA LEU A 13 -0.72 14.54 -10.81
C LEU A 13 -0.81 13.40 -9.81
N ILE A 14 -1.37 12.25 -10.22
CA ILE A 14 -1.54 11.10 -9.33
C ILE A 14 -0.61 9.95 -9.68
N GLN A 15 0.37 10.18 -10.56
CA GLN A 15 1.29 9.14 -11.00
C GLN A 15 2.21 8.71 -9.85
N PRO A 16 2.23 7.42 -9.50
CA PRO A 16 3.18 6.91 -8.51
C PRO A 16 4.62 7.07 -9.00
N TYR A 17 5.54 7.24 -8.06
CA TYR A 17 6.96 7.31 -8.41
C TYR A 17 7.84 6.74 -7.29
N TRP A 18 9.02 6.29 -7.69
CA TRP A 18 9.98 5.67 -6.78
C TRP A 18 10.70 6.71 -5.93
N LEU A 19 10.88 6.38 -4.65
CA LEU A 19 11.68 7.17 -3.72
C LEU A 19 12.83 6.31 -3.22
N GLU A 20 14.03 6.61 -3.70
CA GLU A 20 15.22 5.83 -3.38
C GLU A 20 15.53 5.87 -1.88
N GLU A 21 15.43 7.03 -1.28
CA GLU A 21 15.76 7.21 0.14
C GLU A 21 14.89 6.34 1.04
N GLN A 22 13.61 6.22 0.73
CA GLN A 22 12.68 5.44 1.54
C GLN A 22 12.49 4.01 1.06
N GLN A 23 13.11 3.65 -0.07
CA GLN A 23 12.98 2.31 -0.68
C GLN A 23 11.52 1.93 -0.86
N GLY A 24 10.80 2.80 -1.51
CA GLY A 24 9.39 2.61 -1.73
C GLY A 24 8.83 3.46 -2.86
N VAL A 25 7.54 3.28 -3.08
CA VAL A 25 6.80 3.98 -4.12
C VAL A 25 5.88 5.01 -3.46
N TYR A 26 6.08 6.28 -3.78
CA TYR A 26 5.13 7.29 -3.32
C TYR A 26 3.85 7.18 -4.14
N ILE A 27 2.73 7.10 -3.44
CA ILE A 27 1.41 6.92 -4.07
C ILE A 27 0.56 8.14 -3.74
N PRO A 28 0.43 9.09 -4.69
CA PRO A 28 -0.31 10.33 -4.42
C PRO A 28 -1.74 10.11 -3.95
N LEU A 29 -2.41 9.06 -4.43
CA LEU A 29 -3.81 8.81 -4.05
C LEU A 29 -4.00 8.58 -2.55
N ILE A 30 -2.97 8.11 -1.86
CA ILE A 30 -3.06 7.87 -0.42
C ILE A 30 -2.09 8.76 0.37
N ASP A 31 -1.29 9.56 -0.33
CA ASP A 31 -0.27 10.46 0.25
C ASP A 31 0.65 9.71 1.22
N LYS A 32 1.11 8.54 0.80
CA LYS A 32 2.03 7.71 1.58
C LYS A 32 2.97 6.96 0.66
N VAL A 33 4.06 6.49 1.23
CA VAL A 33 5.06 5.68 0.54
C VAL A 33 4.79 4.22 0.83
N LEU A 34 4.55 3.45 -0.22
CA LEU A 34 4.45 1.98 -0.12
C LEU A 34 5.87 1.42 -0.09
N LEU A 35 6.24 0.76 1.00
CA LEU A 35 7.55 0.12 1.07
C LEU A 35 7.61 -1.07 0.12
N LYS A 36 8.79 -1.32 -0.44
CA LYS A 36 8.93 -2.24 -1.56
C LYS A 36 8.71 -3.71 -1.23
N ASP A 37 8.86 -4.11 0.02
CA ASP A 37 8.77 -5.51 0.40
C ASP A 37 7.48 -5.84 1.12
N ASN A 38 7.04 -7.09 0.99
CA ASN A 38 5.90 -7.59 1.75
C ASN A 38 6.23 -7.60 3.25
N VAL A 39 5.23 -7.34 4.06
CA VAL A 39 5.28 -7.68 5.48
C VAL A 39 4.99 -9.19 5.56
N PRO A 40 5.83 -9.97 6.24
CA PRO A 40 5.63 -11.42 6.32
C PRO A 40 4.25 -11.78 6.86
N ALA A 41 3.75 -12.94 6.46
CA ALA A 41 2.44 -13.41 6.90
C ALA A 41 2.39 -13.58 8.41
N MET A 42 1.39 -12.97 9.04
CA MET A 42 1.19 -13.05 10.48
C MET A 42 -0.26 -12.69 10.83
N PRO A 43 -0.76 -13.09 11.99
CA PRO A 43 -2.08 -12.68 12.44
C PRO A 43 -2.15 -11.17 12.71
N TYR A 44 -3.37 -10.65 12.79
CA TYR A 44 -3.62 -9.22 12.92
C TYR A 44 -2.88 -8.55 14.09
N ASP A 45 -2.92 -9.15 15.27
CA ASP A 45 -2.25 -8.54 16.43
C ASP A 45 -0.75 -8.45 16.24
N ASP A 46 -0.16 -9.43 15.55
CA ASP A 46 1.26 -9.41 15.24
C ASP A 46 1.59 -8.33 14.22
N PHE A 47 0.69 -8.04 13.28
CA PHE A 47 0.86 -6.89 12.37
C PHE A 47 0.96 -5.58 13.15
N MET A 48 0.10 -5.40 14.15
CA MET A 48 0.11 -4.17 14.95
C MET A 48 1.42 -4.03 15.72
N GLU A 49 1.93 -5.12 16.26
CA GLU A 49 3.22 -5.13 16.95
C GLU A 49 4.37 -4.90 15.96
N TYR A 50 4.32 -5.53 14.80
CA TYR A 50 5.31 -5.34 13.74
C TYR A 50 5.39 -3.87 13.32
N ALA A 51 4.24 -3.24 13.12
CA ALA A 51 4.18 -1.84 12.73
C ALA A 51 4.84 -0.94 13.76
N LYS A 52 4.51 -1.17 15.02
CA LYS A 52 5.07 -0.41 16.14
C LYS A 52 6.57 -0.58 16.24
N THR A 53 7.04 -1.83 16.17
CA THR A 53 8.46 -2.17 16.31
C THR A 53 9.29 -1.59 15.16
N ASN A 54 8.75 -1.56 13.96
CA ASN A 54 9.48 -1.14 12.77
C ASN A 54 9.20 0.32 12.36
N GLY A 55 8.37 1.03 13.13
CA GLY A 55 8.08 2.43 12.82
C GLY A 55 7.34 2.60 11.50
N VAL A 56 6.47 1.67 11.14
CA VAL A 56 5.69 1.72 9.91
C VAL A 56 4.21 1.60 10.23
N GLN A 57 3.38 1.77 9.21
CA GLN A 57 1.94 1.54 9.30
C GLN A 57 1.61 0.34 8.40
N ILE A 58 0.69 -0.51 8.84
CA ILE A 58 0.16 -1.54 7.95
C ILE A 58 -0.93 -0.88 7.11
N ALA A 59 -0.90 -1.09 5.81
CA ALA A 59 -1.87 -0.48 4.91
C ALA A 59 -3.30 -0.81 5.33
N THR A 60 -4.17 0.20 5.28
CA THR A 60 -5.60 0.01 5.56
C THR A 60 -6.28 -0.63 4.35
N LYS A 61 -7.50 -1.12 4.56
CA LYS A 61 -8.32 -1.64 3.46
C LYS A 61 -8.47 -0.59 2.36
N ASP A 62 -8.79 0.64 2.73
CA ASP A 62 -9.02 1.69 1.75
C ASP A 62 -7.74 2.06 1.00
N GLU A 63 -6.60 2.08 1.68
CA GLU A 63 -5.32 2.32 1.04
C GLU A 63 -5.00 1.23 0.02
N LEU A 64 -5.21 -0.03 0.40
CA LEU A 64 -4.99 -1.15 -0.52
C LEU A 64 -5.92 -1.06 -1.75
N LEU A 65 -7.18 -0.69 -1.55
CA LEU A 65 -8.11 -0.52 -2.66
C LEU A 65 -7.68 0.62 -3.60
N GLN A 66 -7.16 1.72 -3.04
CA GLN A 66 -6.62 2.80 -3.86
C GLN A 66 -5.40 2.34 -4.66
N MET A 67 -4.52 1.55 -4.05
CA MET A 67 -3.37 0.98 -4.76
C MET A 67 -3.81 0.07 -5.90
N TYR A 68 -4.90 -0.67 -5.72
CA TYR A 68 -5.42 -1.54 -6.77
C TYR A 68 -5.76 -0.76 -8.04
N LEU A 69 -6.26 0.47 -7.90
CA LEU A 69 -6.60 1.29 -9.05
C LEU A 69 -5.39 1.60 -9.93
N GLN A 70 -4.19 1.56 -9.36
CA GLN A 70 -2.95 1.83 -10.08
C GLN A 70 -2.00 0.64 -10.00
N LYS A 71 -2.55 -0.57 -9.88
CA LYS A 71 -1.76 -1.79 -9.70
C LYS A 71 -0.67 -1.95 -10.75
N ASP A 72 -1.00 -1.73 -12.01
CA ASP A 72 -0.05 -1.97 -13.10
C ASP A 72 1.13 -1.00 -13.04
N GLU A 73 0.86 0.29 -12.79
CA GLU A 73 1.90 1.30 -12.66
C GLU A 73 2.78 1.05 -11.45
N ILE A 74 2.16 0.72 -10.32
CA ILE A 74 2.89 0.44 -9.08
C ILE A 74 3.75 -0.80 -9.26
N ASN A 75 3.21 -1.86 -9.82
CA ASN A 75 3.95 -3.11 -10.00
C ASN A 75 5.11 -2.95 -10.97
N LYS A 76 4.97 -2.11 -11.98
CA LYS A 76 6.08 -1.81 -12.89
C LYS A 76 7.25 -1.19 -12.12
N ILE A 77 6.97 -0.23 -11.27
CA ILE A 77 8.00 0.43 -10.46
C ILE A 77 8.64 -0.57 -9.48
N LEU A 78 7.82 -1.35 -8.79
CA LEU A 78 8.31 -2.36 -7.85
C LEU A 78 9.23 -3.36 -8.55
N ARG A 79 8.83 -3.81 -9.74
CA ARG A 79 9.65 -4.76 -10.51
C ARG A 79 11.01 -4.16 -10.88
N GLU A 80 11.05 -2.90 -11.24
CA GLU A 80 12.29 -2.20 -11.61
C GLU A 80 13.24 -2.06 -10.43
N HIS A 81 12.74 -2.16 -9.20
CA HIS A 81 13.53 -1.99 -7.98
C HIS A 81 13.59 -3.24 -7.12
N ASN A 82 13.28 -4.39 -7.70
CA ASN A 82 13.33 -5.69 -7.01
C ASN A 82 12.41 -5.78 -5.80
N GLY A 83 11.31 -5.07 -5.84
CA GLY A 83 10.29 -5.12 -4.78
C GLY A 83 9.31 -6.25 -4.99
N ASP A 84 8.56 -6.57 -3.95
CA ASP A 84 7.46 -7.52 -4.03
C ASP A 84 6.25 -6.88 -4.69
N MET A 85 5.66 -7.56 -5.65
CA MET A 85 4.55 -7.01 -6.40
C MET A 85 3.22 -7.15 -5.68
N LEU A 86 2.28 -6.28 -6.05
CA LEU A 86 0.92 -6.35 -5.54
C LEU A 86 0.14 -7.36 -6.40
N ASP A 87 0.24 -8.64 -6.06
CA ASP A 87 -0.28 -9.72 -6.89
C ASP A 87 -1.03 -10.81 -6.13
N THR A 88 -1.30 -10.61 -4.85
CA THR A 88 -1.94 -11.63 -4.03
C THR A 88 -3.01 -11.00 -3.13
N TRP A 89 -3.41 -11.71 -2.11
CA TRP A 89 -4.31 -11.21 -1.07
C TRP A 89 -3.46 -10.60 0.03
N PHE A 90 -3.82 -9.40 0.45
CA PHE A 90 -3.11 -8.72 1.53
C PHE A 90 -4.07 -8.47 2.69
N GLY A 91 -3.63 -8.85 3.89
CA GLY A 91 -4.30 -8.44 5.10
C GLY A 91 -4.14 -6.93 5.29
N SER A 92 -5.06 -6.32 6.02
CA SER A 92 -5.02 -4.89 6.27
C SER A 92 -5.01 -4.59 7.76
N SER A 93 -4.80 -3.33 8.09
CA SER A 93 -4.97 -2.87 9.47
C SER A 93 -6.42 -2.50 9.80
N SER A 94 -7.33 -2.70 8.88
CA SER A 94 -8.75 -2.37 9.08
C SER A 94 -9.48 -3.55 9.69
N GLU A 95 -10.10 -3.33 10.84
CA GLU A 95 -10.87 -4.36 11.54
C GLU A 95 -12.32 -4.40 11.07
N TYR A 96 -12.91 -5.59 11.14
CA TYR A 96 -14.34 -5.78 10.96
C TYR A 96 -14.87 -6.50 12.22
N GLY A 97 -15.21 -5.70 13.23
CA GLY A 97 -15.59 -6.25 14.53
C GLY A 97 -14.38 -6.77 15.30
N LEU A 98 -14.63 -7.52 16.38
CA LEU A 98 -13.59 -7.93 17.33
C LEU A 98 -12.70 -9.07 16.82
N TYR A 99 -13.21 -9.90 15.91
CA TYR A 99 -12.54 -11.14 15.54
C TYR A 99 -12.18 -11.22 14.07
N TYR A 100 -12.38 -10.15 13.29
CA TYR A 100 -12.22 -10.16 11.86
C TYR A 100 -11.40 -8.96 11.41
N GLU A 101 -10.64 -9.17 10.32
CA GLU A 101 -9.94 -8.10 9.64
C GLU A 101 -10.33 -8.10 8.16
N TRP A 102 -10.23 -6.94 7.53
CA TRP A 102 -10.41 -6.84 6.09
C TRP A 102 -9.16 -7.27 5.37
N PHE A 103 -9.31 -7.94 4.24
CA PHE A 103 -8.22 -8.18 3.31
C PHE A 103 -8.66 -7.78 1.90
N VAL A 104 -7.67 -7.54 1.03
CA VAL A 104 -7.90 -7.09 -0.34
C VAL A 104 -7.25 -8.07 -1.30
N ASN A 105 -8.02 -8.53 -2.28
CA ASN A 105 -7.57 -9.45 -3.31
C ASN A 105 -7.14 -8.63 -4.55
N PHE A 106 -5.85 -8.64 -4.85
CA PHE A 106 -5.33 -7.90 -6.00
C PHE A 106 -5.49 -8.64 -7.34
N GLY A 107 -5.95 -9.88 -7.31
CA GLY A 107 -6.32 -10.59 -8.53
C GLY A 107 -7.61 -10.07 -9.12
N TYR A 108 -8.58 -9.69 -8.27
CA TYR A 108 -9.90 -9.29 -8.72
C TYR A 108 -10.33 -7.91 -8.25
N GLY A 109 -9.59 -7.30 -7.33
CA GLY A 109 -9.87 -5.94 -6.88
C GLY A 109 -11.04 -5.81 -5.91
N TYR A 110 -11.32 -6.84 -5.12
CA TYR A 110 -12.36 -6.75 -4.11
C TYR A 110 -11.78 -6.95 -2.71
N CYS A 111 -12.53 -6.50 -1.71
CA CYS A 111 -12.17 -6.71 -0.32
C CYS A 111 -13.18 -7.67 0.33
N TYR A 112 -12.71 -8.37 1.34
CA TYR A 112 -13.53 -9.29 2.11
C TYR A 112 -13.00 -9.31 3.54
N TYR A 113 -13.73 -9.87 4.47
CA TYR A 113 -13.27 -10.00 5.85
C TYR A 113 -13.02 -11.47 6.19
N THR A 114 -12.07 -11.69 7.08
CA THR A 114 -11.67 -13.02 7.51
C THR A 114 -11.25 -12.97 8.98
N SER A 115 -11.13 -14.15 9.60
CA SER A 115 -10.69 -14.21 10.99
C SER A 115 -9.33 -13.56 11.18
N ASN A 116 -9.21 -12.74 12.22
CA ASN A 116 -7.95 -12.06 12.54
C ASN A 116 -6.90 -12.97 13.16
N HIS A 117 -7.22 -14.26 13.35
CA HIS A 117 -6.26 -15.28 13.80
C HIS A 117 -5.51 -15.93 12.63
N TYR A 118 -5.98 -15.75 11.40
CA TYR A 118 -5.29 -16.30 10.24
C TYR A 118 -4.08 -15.42 9.89
N SER A 119 -3.07 -16.04 9.27
CA SER A 119 -1.85 -15.36 8.86
C SER A 119 -1.92 -14.99 7.38
N TYR A 120 -1.77 -13.71 7.09
CA TYR A 120 -1.71 -13.19 5.73
C TYR A 120 -0.51 -12.29 5.58
N VAL A 121 0.04 -12.21 4.37
CA VAL A 121 1.01 -11.16 4.07
C VAL A 121 0.28 -9.82 4.03
N SER A 122 1.02 -8.74 4.24
CA SER A 122 0.48 -7.41 4.11
C SER A 122 1.53 -6.46 3.53
N ARG A 123 1.19 -5.19 3.45
CA ARG A 123 2.10 -4.18 2.97
C ARG A 123 2.22 -3.06 4.00
N ALA A 124 3.43 -2.56 4.12
CA ALA A 124 3.71 -1.43 5.01
C ALA A 124 3.73 -0.14 4.21
N VAL A 125 3.20 0.91 4.81
CA VAL A 125 3.27 2.26 4.29
C VAL A 125 3.86 3.18 5.34
N VAL A 126 4.48 4.26 4.89
CA VAL A 126 5.03 5.29 5.76
C VAL A 126 4.70 6.65 5.17
N ASP A 127 4.73 7.66 6.03
CA ASP A 127 4.52 9.02 5.57
C ASP A 127 5.69 9.47 4.70
N LEU A 128 5.41 10.34 3.74
CA LEU A 128 6.45 10.93 2.91
C LEU A 128 7.36 11.76 3.81
N LYS A 129 8.67 11.49 3.74
CA LYS A 129 9.64 12.31 4.46
C LYS A 129 9.66 13.70 3.86
N SER A 130 9.24 14.68 4.64
CA SER A 130 9.37 16.05 4.22
C SER A 130 10.82 16.47 4.35
N LYS A 131 11.32 17.16 3.33
CA LYS A 131 12.64 17.78 3.42
C LYS A 131 12.55 18.92 4.43
N THR A 132 13.35 18.84 5.46
CA THR A 132 13.39 19.93 6.42
C THR A 132 14.18 21.06 5.82
N ILE A 133 13.52 22.17 5.58
CA ILE A 133 14.13 23.30 4.89
C ILE A 133 14.85 24.23 5.85
N CYS A 134 14.48 24.17 7.10
CA CYS A 134 14.97 25.11 8.10
C CYS A 134 16.09 24.54 8.95
N GLN A 135 17.15 24.17 8.31
CA GLN A 135 18.25 23.60 9.10
C GLN A 135 19.54 24.36 8.98
#